data_b5c776c813a5f22d2a500f3b6495fcc3
#
_entry.id   b5c776c813a5f22d2a500f3b6495fcc3
#
_cell.length_a   1.000
_cell.length_b   1.000
_cell.length_c   1.000
_cell.angle_alpha   90.00
_cell.angle_beta   90.00
_cell.angle_gamma   90.00
#
_symmetry.space_group_name_H-M   'P 1'
#
loop_
_entity.id
_entity.type
_entity.pdbx_description
1 polymer ?
#
loop_
_entity_poly.entity_id
_entity_poly.type
_entity_poly.pdbx_seq_one_letter_code
_entity_poly.pdbx_strand_id
1 'polypeptide(L)'
;LRNAPNITLEPEGDGVRIRGWGKSGHAAMPEGTVNAIGLVVNYLLDNGLCNDAERAYLEAVKKLHDSTAGVGLGIDCADGPFGPLTIIGGKMSMVDGRMVQTMDSRYPTCTDGDTIAKQIRAAIGTGAELTDVGSAKPFYIEADTPAIKACIDTYNEVTGDNATPFTMG
;
A
#
# COMPACT_ATOMS: atom_id res chain seq x y z
N LEU A 1 12.08 22.33 -14.65
CA LEU A 1 11.42 21.52 -13.58
C LEU A 1 10.70 22.48 -12.64
N ARG A 2 9.47 22.13 -12.24
CA ARG A 2 8.65 22.97 -11.36
C ARG A 2 8.80 22.51 -9.91
N ASN A 3 8.78 23.48 -8.97
CA ASN A 3 8.70 23.12 -7.55
C ASN A 3 7.36 22.45 -7.25
N ALA A 4 7.37 21.41 -6.42
CA ALA A 4 6.20 20.71 -5.94
C ALA A 4 6.30 20.46 -4.43
N PRO A 5 5.18 20.40 -3.70
CA PRO A 5 5.19 20.09 -2.28
C PRO A 5 5.87 18.73 -2.02
N ASN A 6 6.72 18.68 -1.00
CA ASN A 6 7.45 17.47 -0.61
C ASN A 6 8.38 16.89 -1.69
N ILE A 7 8.75 17.67 -2.72
CA ILE A 7 9.77 17.34 -3.72
C ILE A 7 10.91 18.34 -3.62
N THR A 8 12.13 17.85 -3.57
CA THR A 8 13.35 18.68 -3.72
C THR A 8 14.12 18.28 -4.97
N LEU A 9 14.72 19.27 -5.61
CA LEU A 9 15.52 19.15 -6.82
C LEU A 9 16.94 19.63 -6.52
N GLU A 10 17.91 18.74 -6.69
CA GLU A 10 19.32 19.03 -6.42
C GLU A 10 20.13 18.76 -7.70
N PRO A 11 21.01 19.68 -8.14
CA PRO A 11 21.93 19.39 -9.23
C PRO A 11 22.81 18.17 -8.91
N GLU A 12 22.98 17.28 -9.89
CA GLU A 12 23.81 16.08 -9.75
C GLU A 12 24.50 15.77 -11.08
N GLY A 13 25.78 16.13 -11.21
CA GLY A 13 26.51 16.04 -12.47
C GLY A 13 25.82 16.87 -13.55
N ASP A 14 25.55 16.25 -14.71
CA ASP A 14 24.82 16.86 -15.83
C ASP A 14 23.28 16.73 -15.68
N GLY A 15 22.82 16.17 -14.58
CA GLY A 15 21.42 15.90 -14.33
C GLY A 15 20.87 16.59 -13.07
N VAL A 16 19.71 16.14 -12.66
CA VAL A 16 19.02 16.60 -11.46
C VAL A 16 18.56 15.40 -10.64
N ARG A 17 18.92 15.39 -9.37
CA ARG A 17 18.36 14.45 -8.40
C ARG A 17 16.99 14.94 -7.94
N ILE A 18 15.98 14.10 -8.09
CA ILE A 18 14.62 14.34 -7.62
C ILE A 18 14.41 13.53 -6.34
N ARG A 19 14.05 14.18 -5.25
CA ARG A 19 13.82 13.53 -3.96
C ARG A 19 12.43 13.84 -3.44
N GLY A 20 11.66 12.77 -3.13
CA GLY A 20 10.38 12.87 -2.45
C GLY A 20 10.54 12.74 -0.93
N TRP A 21 9.81 13.55 -0.17
CA TRP A 21 9.77 13.54 1.28
C TRP A 21 8.44 12.99 1.77
N GLY A 22 8.44 11.77 2.27
CA GLY A 22 7.27 11.07 2.76
C GLY A 22 7.17 11.05 4.28
N LYS A 23 6.09 10.42 4.75
CA LYS A 23 5.87 10.10 6.16
C LYS A 23 5.51 8.61 6.25
N SER A 24 6.38 7.83 6.83
CA SER A 24 6.19 6.37 6.95
C SER A 24 5.10 6.00 7.96
N GLY A 25 4.55 4.80 7.80
CA GLY A 25 3.60 4.19 8.72
C GLY A 25 3.45 2.69 8.44
N HIS A 26 2.63 2.02 9.22
CA HIS A 26 2.39 0.59 9.08
C HIS A 26 1.35 0.31 7.97
N ALA A 27 1.53 -0.78 7.23
CA ALA A 27 0.65 -1.13 6.10
C ALA A 27 -0.82 -1.33 6.50
N ALA A 28 -1.06 -1.87 7.70
CA ALA A 28 -2.42 -2.06 8.23
C ALA A 28 -3.08 -0.77 8.74
N MET A 29 -2.30 0.29 8.99
CA MET A 29 -2.79 1.59 9.50
C MET A 29 -2.11 2.71 8.72
N PRO A 30 -2.45 2.90 7.44
CA PRO A 30 -1.77 3.85 6.55
C PRO A 30 -2.26 5.29 6.71
N GLU A 31 -3.21 5.56 7.59
CA GLU A 31 -3.78 6.91 7.77
C GLU A 31 -2.72 7.93 8.17
N GLY A 32 -2.75 9.08 7.52
CA GLY A 32 -1.82 10.18 7.75
C GLY A 32 -0.38 9.91 7.29
N THR A 33 -0.14 8.82 6.55
CA THR A 33 1.13 8.56 5.88
C THR A 33 1.22 9.30 4.54
N VAL A 34 2.44 9.47 4.04
CA VAL A 34 2.72 10.03 2.71
C VAL A 34 3.77 9.17 2.04
N ASN A 35 3.40 8.51 0.95
CA ASN A 35 4.33 7.65 0.23
C ASN A 35 5.23 8.47 -0.70
N ALA A 36 6.52 8.52 -0.40
CA ALA A 36 7.52 9.27 -1.17
C ALA A 36 7.66 8.77 -2.62
N ILE A 37 7.47 7.46 -2.86
CA ILE A 37 7.52 6.88 -4.21
C ILE A 37 6.37 7.45 -5.04
N GLY A 38 5.14 7.46 -4.52
CA GLY A 38 3.99 8.03 -5.20
C GLY A 38 4.17 9.51 -5.55
N LEU A 39 4.80 10.30 -4.66
CA LEU A 39 5.15 11.69 -4.95
C LEU A 39 6.10 11.82 -6.14
N VAL A 40 7.17 11.02 -6.17
CA VAL A 40 8.15 11.05 -7.28
C VAL A 40 7.53 10.53 -8.57
N VAL A 41 6.75 9.46 -8.53
CA VAL A 41 6.03 8.91 -9.70
C VAL A 41 5.11 9.96 -10.32
N ASN A 42 4.27 10.61 -9.52
CA ASN A 42 3.41 11.68 -10.00
C ASN A 42 4.22 12.84 -10.58
N TYR A 43 5.31 13.24 -9.91
CA TYR A 43 6.17 14.31 -10.38
C TYR A 43 6.79 14.01 -11.77
N LEU A 44 7.28 12.79 -11.98
CA LEU A 44 7.85 12.35 -13.26
C LEU A 44 6.80 12.38 -14.38
N LEU A 45 5.62 11.85 -14.12
CA LEU A 45 4.51 11.81 -15.07
C LEU A 45 4.03 13.21 -15.45
N ASP A 46 3.78 14.06 -14.45
CA ASP A 46 3.23 15.41 -14.63
C ASP A 46 4.18 16.36 -15.37
N ASN A 47 5.49 16.12 -15.27
CA ASN A 47 6.51 16.90 -15.96
C ASN A 47 7.03 16.25 -17.26
N GLY A 48 6.50 15.09 -17.65
CA GLY A 48 6.93 14.39 -18.88
C GLY A 48 8.38 13.92 -18.84
N LEU A 49 8.88 13.53 -17.67
CA LEU A 49 10.28 13.14 -17.42
C LEU A 49 10.50 11.63 -17.57
N CYS A 50 9.84 11.01 -18.52
CA CYS A 50 9.94 9.57 -18.80
C CYS A 50 9.70 9.30 -20.28
N ASN A 51 10.32 8.26 -20.82
CA ASN A 51 10.00 7.73 -22.14
C ASN A 51 8.70 6.90 -22.11
N ASP A 52 8.23 6.41 -23.26
CA ASP A 52 6.94 5.72 -23.36
C ASP A 52 6.90 4.41 -22.55
N ALA A 53 7.99 3.65 -22.50
CA ALA A 53 8.06 2.40 -21.74
C ALA A 53 8.08 2.68 -20.24
N GLU A 54 8.85 3.66 -19.78
CA GLU A 54 8.87 4.12 -18.40
C GLU A 54 7.52 4.69 -17.98
N ARG A 55 6.86 5.45 -18.86
CA ARG A 55 5.53 6.00 -18.64
C ARG A 55 4.51 4.90 -18.35
N ALA A 56 4.46 3.86 -19.18
CA ALA A 56 3.53 2.74 -18.99
C ALA A 56 3.70 2.06 -17.62
N TYR A 57 4.95 1.87 -17.19
CA TYR A 57 5.26 1.34 -15.87
C TYR A 57 4.86 2.32 -14.75
N LEU A 58 5.22 3.59 -14.87
CA LEU A 58 4.91 4.60 -13.85
C LEU A 58 3.39 4.82 -13.69
N GLU A 59 2.62 4.74 -14.80
CA GLU A 59 1.15 4.79 -14.75
C GLU A 59 0.55 3.57 -14.02
N ALA A 60 1.13 2.37 -14.20
CA ALA A 60 0.73 1.19 -13.44
C ALA A 60 1.04 1.36 -11.94
N VAL A 61 2.24 1.85 -11.61
CA VAL A 61 2.65 2.13 -10.23
C VAL A 61 1.81 3.26 -9.61
N LYS A 62 1.46 4.29 -10.38
CA LYS A 62 0.58 5.37 -9.92
C LYS A 62 -0.75 4.83 -9.37
N LYS A 63 -1.36 3.85 -10.03
CA LYS A 63 -2.61 3.23 -9.56
C LYS A 63 -2.48 2.60 -8.17
N LEU A 64 -1.31 2.05 -7.83
CA LEU A 64 -1.01 1.55 -6.48
C LEU A 64 -0.96 2.67 -5.45
N HIS A 65 -0.49 3.86 -5.84
CA HIS A 65 -0.29 5.00 -4.94
C HIS A 65 -1.47 5.99 -4.92
N ASP A 66 -2.49 5.82 -5.77
CA ASP A 66 -3.66 6.69 -5.81
C ASP A 66 -4.53 6.61 -4.54
N SER A 67 -4.55 5.44 -3.90
CA SER A 67 -5.32 5.23 -2.67
C SER A 67 -4.76 4.07 -1.85
N THR A 68 -4.66 4.25 -0.55
CA THR A 68 -4.32 3.16 0.39
C THR A 68 -5.44 2.13 0.56
N ALA A 69 -6.64 2.40 0.05
CA ALA A 69 -7.74 1.44 -0.01
C ALA A 69 -7.76 0.60 -1.31
N GLY A 70 -6.80 0.80 -2.23
CA GLY A 70 -6.68 0.03 -3.47
C GLY A 70 -7.67 0.41 -4.58
N VAL A 71 -8.33 1.57 -4.50
CA VAL A 71 -9.31 2.04 -5.49
C VAL A 71 -8.71 2.10 -6.90
N GLY A 72 -7.49 2.64 -7.05
CA GLY A 72 -6.81 2.73 -8.34
C GLY A 72 -6.50 1.37 -8.99
N LEU A 73 -6.48 0.30 -8.19
CA LEU A 73 -6.27 -1.08 -8.64
C LEU A 73 -7.58 -1.89 -8.75
N GLY A 74 -8.73 -1.30 -8.35
CA GLY A 74 -10.03 -1.96 -8.36
C GLY A 74 -10.14 -3.13 -7.38
N ILE A 75 -9.42 -3.06 -6.25
CA ILE A 75 -9.40 -4.09 -5.21
C ILE A 75 -10.05 -3.63 -3.91
N ASP A 76 -10.59 -2.43 -3.88
CA ASP A 76 -11.24 -1.86 -2.71
C ASP A 76 -12.44 -2.70 -2.26
N CYS A 77 -12.42 -3.10 -1.02
CA CYS A 77 -13.50 -3.84 -0.38
C CYS A 77 -13.44 -3.68 1.14
N ALA A 78 -14.53 -3.98 1.83
CA ALA A 78 -14.62 -3.93 3.29
C ALA A 78 -15.60 -4.96 3.81
N ASP A 79 -15.38 -5.45 5.02
CA ASP A 79 -16.36 -6.22 5.79
C ASP A 79 -16.51 -5.68 7.21
N GLY A 80 -17.51 -6.20 7.96
CA GLY A 80 -17.77 -5.76 9.32
C GLY A 80 -16.64 -6.05 10.31
N PRO A 81 -16.06 -7.26 10.32
CA PRO A 81 -15.02 -7.63 11.26
C PRO A 81 -13.69 -6.92 11.07
N PHE A 82 -13.22 -6.77 9.81
CA PHE A 82 -11.88 -6.26 9.50
C PHE A 82 -11.85 -4.82 8.97
N GLY A 83 -13.02 -4.28 8.57
CA GLY A 83 -13.06 -2.98 7.92
C GLY A 83 -12.54 -3.02 6.49
N PRO A 84 -11.97 -1.91 5.98
CA PRO A 84 -11.53 -1.79 4.61
C PRO A 84 -10.20 -2.52 4.36
N LEU A 85 -10.04 -3.03 3.12
CA LEU A 85 -8.73 -3.42 2.60
C LEU A 85 -7.77 -2.24 2.67
N THR A 86 -6.51 -2.52 3.02
CA THR A 86 -5.41 -1.56 2.88
C THR A 86 -4.32 -2.11 1.97
N ILE A 87 -3.70 -1.23 1.19
CA ILE A 87 -2.55 -1.55 0.36
C ILE A 87 -1.56 -0.39 0.33
N ILE A 88 -0.29 -0.72 0.41
CA ILE A 88 0.79 0.26 0.26
C ILE A 88 1.86 -0.24 -0.70
N GLY A 89 2.49 0.68 -1.43
CA GLY A 89 3.77 0.45 -2.09
C GLY A 89 4.90 0.60 -1.08
N GLY A 90 5.68 -0.46 -0.89
CA GLY A 90 6.75 -0.49 0.10
C GLY A 90 8.06 0.09 -0.42
N LYS A 91 8.77 -0.67 -1.25
CA LYS A 91 10.10 -0.31 -1.77
C LYS A 91 10.10 -0.34 -3.30
N MET A 92 10.74 0.65 -3.89
CA MET A 92 11.07 0.64 -5.32
C MET A 92 12.60 0.53 -5.48
N SER A 93 13.04 -0.32 -6.38
CA SER A 93 14.46 -0.53 -6.65
C SER A 93 14.68 -0.97 -8.09
N MET A 94 15.93 -0.82 -8.57
CA MET A 94 16.37 -1.39 -9.83
C MET A 94 16.95 -2.78 -9.57
N VAL A 95 16.41 -3.81 -10.23
CA VAL A 95 16.89 -5.20 -10.17
C VAL A 95 17.12 -5.68 -11.61
N ASP A 96 18.33 -6.07 -11.94
CA ASP A 96 18.73 -6.54 -13.27
C ASP A 96 18.25 -5.63 -14.42
N GLY A 97 18.37 -4.31 -14.22
CA GLY A 97 17.97 -3.30 -15.19
C GLY A 97 16.45 -3.05 -15.30
N ARG A 98 15.65 -3.62 -14.42
CA ARG A 98 14.20 -3.43 -14.36
C ARG A 98 13.79 -2.72 -13.07
N MET A 99 12.84 -1.82 -13.14
CA MET A 99 12.23 -1.23 -11.95
C MET A 99 11.30 -2.26 -11.29
N VAL A 100 11.47 -2.46 -9.99
CA VAL A 100 10.66 -3.38 -9.17
C VAL A 100 10.05 -2.61 -8.02
N GLN A 101 8.73 -2.69 -7.88
CA GLN A 101 7.97 -2.12 -6.77
C GLN A 101 7.40 -3.25 -5.91
N THR A 102 7.73 -3.28 -4.63
CA THR A 102 7.07 -4.17 -3.67
C THR A 102 5.77 -3.54 -3.16
N MET A 103 4.79 -4.38 -2.84
CA MET A 103 3.54 -3.94 -2.22
C MET A 103 3.16 -4.88 -1.06
N ASP A 104 2.46 -4.34 -0.07
CA ASP A 104 1.88 -5.09 1.04
C ASP A 104 0.39 -4.72 1.13
N SER A 105 -0.48 -5.73 1.15
CA SER A 105 -1.92 -5.57 1.27
C SER A 105 -2.43 -6.36 2.46
N ARG A 106 -3.34 -5.74 3.22
CA ARG A 106 -4.13 -6.38 4.28
C ARG A 106 -5.57 -6.37 3.83
N TYR A 107 -6.21 -7.53 3.83
CA TYR A 107 -7.53 -7.66 3.23
C TYR A 107 -8.50 -8.41 4.13
N PRO A 108 -9.78 -8.03 4.08
CA PRO A 108 -10.85 -8.62 4.89
C PRO A 108 -11.31 -9.98 4.33
N THR A 109 -12.28 -10.60 5.01
CA THR A 109 -12.79 -11.92 4.66
C THR A 109 -13.68 -11.95 3.41
N CYS A 110 -14.11 -10.79 2.91
CA CYS A 110 -14.96 -10.68 1.71
C CYS A 110 -14.18 -10.86 0.39
N THR A 111 -12.85 -11.03 0.43
CA THR A 111 -11.98 -11.28 -0.73
C THR A 111 -10.90 -12.30 -0.41
N ASP A 112 -10.06 -12.62 -1.37
CA ASP A 112 -8.92 -13.52 -1.22
C ASP A 112 -7.73 -13.06 -2.09
N GLY A 113 -6.54 -13.60 -1.79
CA GLY A 113 -5.30 -13.21 -2.46
C GLY A 113 -5.30 -13.47 -3.98
N ASP A 114 -5.95 -14.53 -4.44
CA ASP A 114 -6.01 -14.87 -5.87
C ASP A 114 -6.90 -13.87 -6.62
N THR A 115 -8.04 -13.51 -6.02
CA THR A 115 -8.96 -12.48 -6.54
C THR A 115 -8.25 -11.14 -6.62
N ILE A 116 -7.58 -10.70 -5.55
CA ILE A 116 -6.80 -9.46 -5.52
C ILE A 116 -5.71 -9.49 -6.59
N ALA A 117 -4.93 -10.56 -6.70
CA ALA A 117 -3.87 -10.67 -7.70
C ALA A 117 -4.41 -10.59 -9.13
N LYS A 118 -5.57 -11.21 -9.40
CA LYS A 118 -6.24 -11.14 -10.71
C LYS A 118 -6.69 -9.71 -11.03
N GLN A 119 -7.28 -9.00 -10.08
CA GLN A 119 -7.72 -7.62 -10.25
C GLN A 119 -6.53 -6.67 -10.47
N ILE A 120 -5.45 -6.83 -9.69
CA ILE A 120 -4.22 -6.05 -9.88
C ILE A 120 -3.65 -6.27 -11.29
N ARG A 121 -3.52 -7.54 -11.76
CA ARG A 121 -3.05 -7.83 -13.12
C ARG A 121 -3.91 -7.15 -14.18
N ALA A 122 -5.22 -7.17 -14.02
CA ALA A 122 -6.13 -6.49 -14.94
C ALA A 122 -5.93 -4.96 -14.91
N ALA A 123 -5.74 -4.38 -13.74
CA ALA A 123 -5.57 -2.94 -13.58
C ALA A 123 -4.24 -2.42 -14.15
N ILE A 124 -3.13 -3.13 -13.92
CA ILE A 124 -1.80 -2.72 -14.40
C ILE A 124 -1.60 -2.98 -15.90
N GLY A 125 -2.40 -3.88 -16.50
CA GLY A 125 -2.37 -4.20 -17.94
C GLY A 125 -0.99 -4.68 -18.40
N THR A 126 -0.50 -4.11 -19.51
CA THR A 126 0.83 -4.40 -20.07
C THR A 126 1.94 -3.49 -19.54
N GLY A 127 1.62 -2.51 -18.68
CA GLY A 127 2.60 -1.56 -18.16
C GLY A 127 3.54 -2.16 -17.10
N ALA A 128 3.11 -3.22 -16.43
CA ALA A 128 3.88 -3.93 -15.42
C ALA A 128 3.48 -5.40 -15.35
N GLU A 129 4.29 -6.21 -14.68
CA GLU A 129 4.00 -7.61 -14.39
C GLU A 129 3.91 -7.80 -12.86
N LEU A 130 2.88 -8.50 -12.40
CA LEU A 130 2.76 -8.91 -11.01
C LEU A 130 3.40 -10.29 -10.82
N THR A 131 4.52 -10.34 -10.11
CA THR A 131 5.29 -11.55 -9.78
C THR A 131 5.27 -11.80 -8.26
N ASP A 132 5.76 -12.96 -7.84
CA ASP A 132 6.04 -13.32 -6.44
C ASP A 132 4.87 -13.05 -5.47
N VAL A 133 3.67 -13.48 -5.85
CA VAL A 133 2.47 -13.28 -5.04
C VAL A 133 2.43 -14.28 -3.90
N GLY A 134 2.64 -13.79 -2.68
CA GLY A 134 2.36 -14.53 -1.45
C GLY A 134 1.05 -14.05 -0.83
N SER A 135 0.22 -14.97 -0.33
CA SER A 135 -0.98 -14.60 0.39
C SER A 135 -1.26 -15.54 1.56
N ALA A 136 -1.88 -15.01 2.62
CA ALA A 136 -2.41 -15.78 3.74
C ALA A 136 -3.89 -15.43 3.91
N LYS A 137 -4.72 -16.42 4.23
CA LYS A 137 -6.13 -16.18 4.49
C LYS A 137 -6.31 -15.39 5.79
N PRO A 138 -7.28 -14.45 5.85
CA PRO A 138 -7.64 -13.80 7.09
C PRO A 138 -8.01 -14.83 8.16
N PHE A 139 -7.56 -14.58 9.38
CA PHE A 139 -7.90 -15.39 10.55
C PHE A 139 -8.77 -14.56 11.48
N TYR A 140 -9.95 -15.08 11.82
CA TYR A 140 -10.92 -14.40 12.67
C TYR A 140 -11.41 -15.31 13.78
N ILE A 141 -11.45 -14.78 15.00
CA ILE A 141 -12.10 -15.41 16.14
C ILE A 141 -13.16 -14.45 16.68
N GLU A 142 -14.36 -14.96 16.91
CA GLU A 142 -15.44 -14.18 17.51
C GLU A 142 -15.03 -13.63 18.89
N ALA A 143 -15.33 -12.35 19.12
CA ALA A 143 -14.96 -11.66 20.36
C ALA A 143 -15.64 -12.25 21.61
N ASP A 144 -16.75 -12.96 21.43
CA ASP A 144 -17.52 -13.57 22.54
C ASP A 144 -17.03 -14.97 22.94
N THR A 145 -15.99 -15.51 22.27
CA THR A 145 -15.43 -16.80 22.68
C THR A 145 -14.80 -16.74 24.07
N PRO A 146 -14.87 -17.86 24.85
CA PRO A 146 -14.34 -17.88 26.20
C PRO A 146 -12.87 -17.46 26.33
N ALA A 147 -12.06 -17.83 25.34
CA ALA A 147 -10.63 -17.46 25.32
C ALA A 147 -10.41 -15.97 25.17
N ILE A 148 -11.10 -15.32 24.21
CA ILE A 148 -11.00 -13.87 24.00
C ILE A 148 -11.54 -13.10 25.20
N LYS A 149 -12.68 -13.54 25.76
CA LYS A 149 -13.23 -12.94 26.99
C LYS A 149 -12.25 -13.01 28.16
N ALA A 150 -11.65 -14.16 28.42
CA ALA A 150 -10.67 -14.31 29.48
C ALA A 150 -9.46 -13.39 29.29
N CYS A 151 -8.98 -13.25 28.06
CA CYS A 151 -7.86 -12.34 27.76
C CYS A 151 -8.22 -10.87 28.03
N ILE A 152 -9.38 -10.42 27.53
CA ILE A 152 -9.77 -9.01 27.67
C ILE A 152 -10.15 -8.66 29.11
N ASP A 153 -10.84 -9.56 29.83
CA ASP A 153 -11.18 -9.38 31.23
C ASP A 153 -9.91 -9.26 32.10
N THR A 154 -8.93 -10.16 31.88
CA THR A 154 -7.64 -10.10 32.59
C THR A 154 -6.88 -8.81 32.26
N TYR A 155 -6.86 -8.38 30.98
CA TYR A 155 -6.23 -7.13 30.59
C TYR A 155 -6.87 -5.95 31.32
N ASN A 156 -8.19 -5.85 31.30
CA ASN A 156 -8.93 -4.76 31.94
C ASN A 156 -8.76 -4.76 33.47
N GLU A 157 -8.74 -5.96 34.11
CA GLU A 157 -8.49 -6.09 35.55
C GLU A 157 -7.09 -5.57 35.93
N VAL A 158 -6.06 -5.91 35.13
CA VAL A 158 -4.67 -5.54 35.43
C VAL A 158 -4.37 -4.07 35.13
N THR A 159 -4.91 -3.53 34.04
CA THR A 159 -4.64 -2.16 33.61
C THR A 159 -5.58 -1.11 34.19
N GLY A 160 -6.79 -1.53 34.60
CA GLY A 160 -7.87 -0.63 34.97
C GLY A 160 -8.58 0.03 33.77
N ASP A 161 -8.31 -0.45 32.55
CA ASP A 161 -8.91 0.03 31.32
C ASP A 161 -10.33 -0.57 31.11
N ASN A 162 -11.01 -0.09 30.08
CA ASN A 162 -12.24 -0.69 29.58
C ASN A 162 -12.07 -1.01 28.07
N ALA A 163 -11.01 -1.77 27.78
CA ALA A 163 -10.68 -2.16 26.42
C ALA A 163 -11.64 -3.19 25.87
N THR A 164 -11.82 -3.16 24.56
CA THR A 164 -12.57 -4.16 23.79
C THR A 164 -11.69 -4.82 22.75
N PRO A 165 -11.92 -6.08 22.38
CA PRO A 165 -11.19 -6.72 21.29
C PRO A 165 -11.38 -5.96 19.98
N PHE A 166 -10.34 -5.92 19.16
CA PHE A 166 -10.40 -5.39 17.81
C PHE A 166 -9.67 -6.32 16.85
N THR A 167 -9.99 -6.23 15.57
CA THR A 167 -9.29 -6.94 14.50
C THR A 167 -8.24 -6.02 13.86
N MET A 168 -7.17 -6.63 13.40
CA MET A 168 -6.14 -5.94 12.64
C MET A 168 -5.78 -6.79 11.41
N GLY A 169 -5.79 -6.16 10.24
CA GLY A 169 -5.41 -6.77 8.97
C GLY A 169 -3.90 -6.92 8.76
#